data_99374236f7377fc96d48a072c5200adc
#
_entry.id   99374236f7377fc96d48a072c5200adc
#
_cell.length_a   1.000
_cell.length_b   1.000
_cell.length_c   1.000
_cell.angle_alpha   90.00
_cell.angle_beta   90.00
_cell.angle_gamma   90.00
#
_symmetry.space_group_name_H-M   'P 1'
#
loop_
_entity.id
_entity.type
_entity.pdbx_description
1 polymer ?
#
loop_
_entity_poly.entity_id
_entity_poly.type
_entity_poly.pdbx_seq_one_letter_code
_entity_poly.pdbx_strand_id
1 'polypeptide(L)'
;SVDGDTSTNDTVLLLANGMAENPEINEKNEDYQKFCEALNYINTTLAKKIAGDGEGATALFEVKIIGAESKEQAVTLSKSIVTSSLTKAAIYGHDANWGRILCAMGYSGAQFDPEKVDLYFESKAGKIQIIENGVAVDYSEEEATKILSEDAVTAIADVKMGDCTATAWGCDLTYDYIKINADYRS
;
A
#
# COMPACT_ATOMS: atom_id res chain seq x y z
N SER A 1 -3.65 1.96 6.17
CA SER A 1 -5.09 1.80 6.49
C SER A 1 -5.38 0.36 6.87
N VAL A 2 -6.21 0.15 7.90
CA VAL A 2 -6.68 -1.19 8.29
C VAL A 2 -7.97 -1.54 7.54
N ASP A 3 -9.01 -0.71 7.64
CA ASP A 3 -10.35 -0.98 7.10
C ASP A 3 -10.94 0.17 6.25
N GLY A 4 -10.24 1.28 6.14
CA GLY A 4 -10.69 2.46 5.41
C GLY A 4 -11.40 3.50 6.26
N ASP A 5 -11.81 3.16 7.48
CA ASP A 5 -12.45 4.09 8.40
C ASP A 5 -11.41 4.99 9.09
N THR A 6 -11.85 6.16 9.53
CA THR A 6 -11.02 7.08 10.30
C THR A 6 -11.15 6.79 11.79
N SER A 7 -10.01 6.70 12.48
CA SER A 7 -10.00 6.57 13.94
C SER A 7 -10.30 7.89 14.63
N THR A 8 -10.95 7.82 15.80
CA THR A 8 -11.15 8.95 16.70
C THR A 8 -9.98 9.12 17.69
N ASN A 9 -9.10 8.12 17.80
CA ASN A 9 -8.08 7.99 18.85
C ASN A 9 -6.65 7.90 18.31
N ASP A 10 -6.46 7.43 17.05
CA ASP A 10 -5.13 7.33 16.48
C ASP A 10 -4.48 8.70 16.36
N THR A 11 -3.26 8.81 16.85
CA THR A 11 -2.58 10.09 16.99
C THR A 11 -1.14 9.99 16.49
N VAL A 12 -0.73 10.96 15.69
CA VAL A 12 0.68 11.14 15.30
C VAL A 12 1.20 12.39 16.02
N LEU A 13 2.27 12.22 16.80
CA LEU A 13 2.90 13.30 17.53
C LEU A 13 4.35 13.50 17.09
N LEU A 14 4.73 14.76 16.90
CA LEU A 14 6.12 15.17 16.69
C LEU A 14 6.48 16.16 17.79
N LEU A 15 7.49 15.79 18.58
CA LEU A 15 7.99 16.60 19.68
C LEU A 15 9.39 17.10 19.35
N ALA A 16 9.61 18.41 19.39
CA ALA A 16 10.89 19.05 19.15
C ALA A 16 11.19 20.05 20.26
N ASN A 17 12.22 19.79 21.06
CA ASN A 17 12.56 20.61 22.24
C ASN A 17 13.76 21.54 22.02
N GLY A 18 14.39 21.52 20.85
CA GLY A 18 15.53 22.35 20.50
C GLY A 18 16.84 22.01 21.22
N MET A 19 16.91 20.90 21.97
CA MET A 19 18.08 20.55 22.80
C MET A 19 19.24 19.93 22.01
N ALA A 20 19.09 19.70 20.72
CA ALA A 20 20.17 19.19 19.87
C ALA A 20 21.26 20.24 19.58
N GLU A 21 20.94 21.52 19.81
CA GLU A 21 21.85 22.66 19.61
C GLU A 21 22.55 22.70 18.22
N ASN A 22 21.92 22.05 17.24
CA ASN A 22 22.41 22.07 15.85
C ASN A 22 22.17 23.45 15.22
N PRO A 23 22.93 23.82 14.19
CA PRO A 23 22.62 25.01 13.40
C PRO A 23 21.18 24.98 12.86
N GLU A 24 20.52 26.13 12.89
CA GLU A 24 19.17 26.25 12.35
C GLU A 24 19.14 25.94 10.85
N ILE A 25 18.24 25.06 10.45
CA ILE A 25 18.02 24.73 9.03
C ILE A 25 16.96 25.70 8.51
N ASN A 26 17.40 26.79 7.88
CA ASN A 26 16.54 27.86 7.38
C ASN A 26 16.41 27.93 5.86
N GLU A 27 17.07 26.99 5.14
CA GLU A 27 17.01 26.86 3.69
C GLU A 27 17.04 25.39 3.26
N LYS A 28 16.62 25.12 1.99
CA LYS A 28 16.58 23.76 1.43
C LYS A 28 17.97 23.32 0.95
N ASN A 29 18.91 23.21 1.88
CA ASN A 29 20.27 22.73 1.66
C ASN A 29 20.37 21.20 1.90
N GLU A 30 21.59 20.68 1.95
CA GLU A 30 21.88 19.25 2.18
C GLU A 30 21.36 18.77 3.55
N ASP A 31 21.49 19.58 4.59
CA ASP A 31 21.00 19.23 5.93
C ASP A 31 19.47 19.13 5.98
N TYR A 32 18.77 20.04 5.26
CA TYR A 32 17.32 19.95 5.07
C TYR A 32 16.93 18.65 4.37
N GLN A 33 17.67 18.26 3.32
CA GLN A 33 17.39 17.01 2.60
C GLN A 33 17.58 15.80 3.50
N LYS A 34 18.68 15.71 4.24
CA LYS A 34 18.94 14.64 5.21
C LYS A 34 17.86 14.55 6.30
N PHE A 35 17.42 15.70 6.81
CA PHE A 35 16.34 15.76 7.78
C PHE A 35 15.04 15.20 7.19
N CYS A 36 14.65 15.60 5.99
CA CYS A 36 13.46 15.11 5.30
C CYS A 36 13.55 13.60 5.05
N GLU A 37 14.70 13.08 4.62
CA GLU A 37 14.93 11.66 4.40
C GLU A 37 14.76 10.86 5.69
N ALA A 38 15.37 11.30 6.78
CA ALA A 38 15.25 10.67 8.09
C ALA A 38 13.79 10.68 8.60
N LEU A 39 13.11 11.81 8.48
CA LEU A 39 11.71 11.93 8.88
C LEU A 39 10.80 11.03 8.03
N ASN A 40 11.01 10.99 6.72
CA ASN A 40 10.28 10.11 5.82
C ASN A 40 10.52 8.62 6.14
N TYR A 41 11.75 8.25 6.47
CA TYR A 41 12.07 6.89 6.90
C TYR A 41 11.30 6.49 8.15
N ILE A 42 11.30 7.36 9.16
CA ILE A 42 10.55 7.12 10.41
C ILE A 42 9.04 7.03 10.14
N ASN A 43 8.48 7.98 9.42
CA ASN A 43 7.05 8.01 9.10
C ASN A 43 6.62 6.77 8.30
N THR A 44 7.40 6.35 7.32
CA THR A 44 7.13 5.14 6.53
C THR A 44 7.21 3.89 7.40
N THR A 45 8.21 3.81 8.28
CA THR A 45 8.38 2.66 9.20
C THR A 45 7.20 2.56 10.16
N LEU A 46 6.75 3.68 10.71
CA LEU A 46 5.59 3.72 11.61
C LEU A 46 4.29 3.41 10.86
N ALA A 47 4.10 3.94 9.67
CA ALA A 47 2.93 3.66 8.84
C ALA A 47 2.81 2.17 8.51
N LYS A 48 3.92 1.50 8.17
CA LYS A 48 3.95 0.05 7.94
C LYS A 48 3.62 -0.75 9.20
N LYS A 49 4.15 -0.33 10.35
CA LYS A 49 3.84 -0.98 11.63
C LYS A 49 2.37 -0.86 12.00
N ILE A 50 1.80 0.34 11.87
CA ILE A 50 0.37 0.58 12.13
C ILE A 50 -0.49 -0.27 11.19
N ALA A 51 -0.18 -0.27 9.89
CA ALA A 51 -0.94 -1.03 8.90
C ALA A 51 -0.84 -2.55 9.11
N GLY A 52 0.34 -3.05 9.50
CA GLY A 52 0.57 -4.48 9.73
C GLY A 52 0.08 -4.99 11.09
N ASP A 53 -0.26 -4.09 12.03
CA ASP A 53 -0.80 -4.40 13.36
C ASP A 53 -2.33 -4.19 13.42
N GLY A 54 -3.01 -4.26 12.27
CA GLY A 54 -4.46 -4.19 12.21
C GLY A 54 -5.13 -5.36 12.92
N GLU A 55 -6.37 -5.14 13.44
CA GLU A 55 -7.10 -6.17 14.18
C GLU A 55 -7.21 -7.48 13.37
N GLY A 56 -6.60 -8.53 13.90
CA GLY A 56 -6.63 -9.87 13.28
C GLY A 56 -5.88 -9.98 11.95
N ALA A 57 -5.05 -8.99 11.59
CA ALA A 57 -4.24 -9.03 10.38
C ALA A 57 -3.21 -10.16 10.41
N THR A 58 -2.97 -10.80 9.27
CA THR A 58 -1.96 -11.85 9.09
C THR A 58 -0.87 -11.48 8.10
N ALA A 59 -1.11 -10.47 7.25
CA ALA A 59 -0.14 -10.00 6.27
C ALA A 59 -0.18 -8.47 6.11
N LEU A 60 1.00 -7.84 6.02
CA LEU A 60 1.14 -6.47 5.54
C LEU A 60 0.88 -6.44 4.03
N PHE A 61 -0.08 -5.63 3.60
CA PHE A 61 -0.36 -5.42 2.18
C PHE A 61 0.13 -4.05 1.73
N GLU A 62 1.09 -4.04 0.83
CA GLU A 62 1.65 -2.83 0.23
C GLU A 62 1.15 -2.69 -1.21
N VAL A 63 0.70 -1.49 -1.60
CA VAL A 63 0.28 -1.18 -2.97
C VAL A 63 1.16 -0.06 -3.51
N LYS A 64 1.91 -0.35 -4.55
CA LYS A 64 2.80 0.59 -5.23
C LYS A 64 2.27 0.89 -6.62
N ILE A 65 1.94 2.15 -6.87
CA ILE A 65 1.65 2.67 -8.21
C ILE A 65 2.91 3.29 -8.78
N ILE A 66 3.25 2.93 -10.00
CA ILE A 66 4.35 3.52 -10.78
C ILE A 66 3.82 4.00 -12.12
N GLY A 67 4.59 4.84 -12.79
CA GLY A 67 4.23 5.36 -14.11
C GLY A 67 3.02 6.29 -14.13
N ALA A 68 2.66 6.91 -12.99
CA ALA A 68 1.53 7.86 -12.92
C ALA A 68 1.90 9.24 -13.49
N GLU A 69 0.91 9.95 -14.02
CA GLU A 69 1.09 11.31 -14.54
C GLU A 69 1.32 12.36 -13.44
N SER A 70 0.80 12.07 -12.24
CA SER A 70 0.95 12.94 -11.07
C SER A 70 1.05 12.14 -9.78
N LYS A 71 1.61 12.78 -8.73
CA LYS A 71 1.67 12.20 -7.39
C LYS A 71 0.27 11.97 -6.82
N GLU A 72 -0.67 12.86 -7.11
CA GLU A 72 -2.06 12.79 -6.67
C GLU A 72 -2.77 11.57 -7.28
N GLN A 73 -2.61 11.33 -8.58
CA GLN A 73 -3.13 10.14 -9.26
C GLN A 73 -2.57 8.86 -8.62
N ALA A 74 -1.25 8.79 -8.42
CA ALA A 74 -0.62 7.62 -7.80
C ALA A 74 -1.12 7.35 -6.37
N VAL A 75 -1.30 8.40 -5.56
CA VAL A 75 -1.85 8.30 -4.21
C VAL A 75 -3.30 7.83 -4.23
N THR A 76 -4.13 8.38 -5.12
CA THR A 76 -5.54 8.03 -5.24
C THR A 76 -5.71 6.57 -5.62
N LEU A 77 -4.98 6.11 -6.64
CA LEU A 77 -5.00 4.71 -7.08
C LEU A 77 -4.52 3.75 -5.98
N SER A 78 -3.36 4.03 -5.36
CA SER A 78 -2.80 3.16 -4.33
C SER A 78 -3.70 3.04 -3.11
N LYS A 79 -4.30 4.15 -2.68
CA LYS A 79 -5.26 4.16 -1.56
C LYS A 79 -6.54 3.38 -1.89
N SER A 80 -7.08 3.54 -3.09
CA SER A 80 -8.29 2.82 -3.51
C SER A 80 -8.10 1.30 -3.47
N ILE A 81 -6.94 0.82 -3.94
CA ILE A 81 -6.62 -0.62 -3.94
C ILE A 81 -6.46 -1.13 -2.50
N VAL A 82 -5.64 -0.44 -1.69
CA VAL A 82 -5.29 -0.93 -0.34
C VAL A 82 -6.45 -0.92 0.63
N THR A 83 -7.48 -0.10 0.38
CA THR A 83 -8.72 -0.03 1.18
C THR A 83 -9.85 -0.91 0.64
N SER A 84 -9.69 -1.53 -0.53
CA SER A 84 -10.69 -2.41 -1.12
C SER A 84 -10.87 -3.69 -0.30
N SER A 85 -12.02 -3.89 0.34
CA SER A 85 -12.33 -5.09 1.12
C SER A 85 -12.19 -6.38 0.28
N LEU A 86 -12.59 -6.36 -0.99
CA LEU A 86 -12.45 -7.52 -1.88
C LEU A 86 -10.98 -7.83 -2.18
N THR A 87 -10.15 -6.81 -2.40
CA THR A 87 -8.71 -6.99 -2.62
C THR A 87 -8.03 -7.52 -1.35
N LYS A 88 -8.33 -6.93 -0.19
CA LYS A 88 -7.79 -7.38 1.10
C LYS A 88 -8.19 -8.83 1.43
N ALA A 89 -9.43 -9.24 1.11
CA ALA A 89 -9.88 -10.62 1.25
C ALA A 89 -9.16 -11.57 0.27
N ALA A 90 -8.81 -11.10 -0.93
CA ALA A 90 -8.01 -11.90 -1.87
C ALA A 90 -6.58 -12.12 -1.33
N ILE A 91 -5.96 -11.09 -0.74
CA ILE A 91 -4.65 -11.23 -0.08
C ILE A 91 -4.72 -12.27 1.04
N TYR A 92 -5.74 -12.22 1.91
CA TYR A 92 -5.96 -13.23 2.94
C TYR A 92 -6.12 -14.65 2.38
N GLY A 93 -6.80 -14.76 1.26
CA GLY A 93 -7.01 -16.04 0.56
C GLY A 93 -5.85 -16.48 -0.33
N HIS A 94 -4.73 -15.75 -0.35
CA HIS A 94 -3.58 -15.97 -1.23
C HIS A 94 -3.97 -16.07 -2.73
N ASP A 95 -5.03 -15.33 -3.12
CA ASP A 95 -5.58 -15.29 -4.46
C ASP A 95 -5.01 -14.10 -5.25
N ALA A 96 -4.30 -14.36 -6.34
CA ALA A 96 -3.74 -13.34 -7.23
C ALA A 96 -4.83 -12.64 -8.06
N ASN A 97 -5.86 -12.14 -7.41
CA ASN A 97 -7.08 -11.61 -8.01
C ASN A 97 -6.88 -10.22 -8.64
N TRP A 98 -6.32 -10.20 -9.83
CA TRP A 98 -6.09 -8.98 -10.60
C TRP A 98 -7.39 -8.21 -10.91
N GLY A 99 -8.51 -8.92 -11.10
CA GLY A 99 -9.80 -8.30 -11.38
C GLY A 99 -10.28 -7.39 -10.25
N ARG A 100 -10.04 -7.78 -8.99
CA ARG A 100 -10.38 -6.95 -7.81
C ARG A 100 -9.50 -5.71 -7.73
N ILE A 101 -8.22 -5.82 -8.10
CA ILE A 101 -7.30 -4.68 -8.15
C ILE A 101 -7.73 -3.69 -9.23
N LEU A 102 -7.95 -4.15 -10.46
CA LEU A 102 -8.41 -3.26 -11.55
C LEU A 102 -9.78 -2.64 -11.25
N CYS A 103 -10.68 -3.38 -10.61
CA CYS A 103 -11.97 -2.84 -10.15
C CYS A 103 -11.76 -1.70 -9.14
N ALA A 104 -10.86 -1.90 -8.16
CA ALA A 104 -10.52 -0.87 -7.17
C ALA A 104 -9.87 0.37 -7.82
N MET A 105 -9.03 0.19 -8.82
CA MET A 105 -8.49 1.29 -9.61
C MET A 105 -9.62 2.01 -10.38
N GLY A 106 -10.54 1.26 -10.99
CA GLY A 106 -11.62 1.81 -11.82
C GLY A 106 -12.60 2.71 -11.08
N TYR A 107 -12.92 2.40 -9.82
CA TYR A 107 -13.81 3.26 -9.02
C TYR A 107 -13.07 4.31 -8.16
N SER A 108 -11.75 4.41 -8.27
CA SER A 108 -10.93 5.33 -7.47
C SER A 108 -11.23 6.82 -7.71
N GLY A 109 -11.79 7.14 -8.86
CA GLY A 109 -11.98 8.51 -9.37
C GLY A 109 -10.79 9.05 -10.15
N ALA A 110 -9.62 8.40 -10.10
CA ALA A 110 -8.48 8.75 -10.95
C ALA A 110 -8.66 8.21 -12.36
N GLN A 111 -8.25 9.00 -13.36
CA GLN A 111 -8.31 8.56 -14.76
C GLN A 111 -7.03 7.80 -15.11
N PHE A 112 -7.16 6.67 -15.76
CA PHE A 112 -6.06 5.89 -16.32
C PHE A 112 -6.57 5.04 -17.48
N ASP A 113 -5.68 4.51 -18.30
CA ASP A 113 -6.02 3.61 -19.40
C ASP A 113 -5.85 2.15 -18.94
N PRO A 114 -6.94 1.41 -18.67
CA PRO A 114 -6.84 0.03 -18.18
C PRO A 114 -6.17 -0.93 -19.19
N GLU A 115 -6.18 -0.61 -20.50
CA GLU A 115 -5.55 -1.42 -21.55
C GLU A 115 -4.02 -1.29 -21.56
N LYS A 116 -3.44 -0.39 -20.76
CA LYS A 116 -1.99 -0.18 -20.64
C LYS A 116 -1.40 -0.66 -19.32
N VAL A 117 -2.23 -1.06 -18.37
CA VAL A 117 -1.77 -1.42 -17.02
C VAL A 117 -0.98 -2.71 -17.07
N ASP A 118 0.20 -2.71 -16.41
CA ASP A 118 0.88 -3.92 -15.99
C ASP A 118 0.69 -4.12 -14.49
N LEU A 119 0.51 -5.37 -14.05
CA LEU A 119 0.31 -5.70 -12.64
C LEU A 119 1.20 -6.85 -12.22
N TYR A 120 1.83 -6.67 -11.06
CA TYR A 120 2.73 -7.65 -10.46
C TYR A 120 2.38 -7.87 -8.99
N PHE A 121 2.66 -9.08 -8.49
CA PHE A 121 2.83 -9.32 -7.06
C PHE A 121 4.29 -9.59 -6.73
N GLU A 122 4.73 -9.11 -5.57
CA GLU A 122 6.10 -9.25 -5.09
C GLU A 122 6.11 -9.50 -3.58
N SER A 123 6.98 -10.38 -3.14
CA SER A 123 7.30 -10.64 -1.74
C SER A 123 8.75 -11.14 -1.62
N LYS A 124 9.17 -11.53 -0.41
CA LYS A 124 10.50 -12.18 -0.23
C LYS A 124 10.61 -13.52 -0.98
N ALA A 125 9.49 -14.14 -1.37
CA ALA A 125 9.47 -15.40 -2.12
C ALA A 125 9.68 -15.20 -3.62
N GLY A 126 9.56 -13.99 -4.16
CA GLY A 126 9.76 -13.68 -5.57
C GLY A 126 8.87 -12.56 -6.10
N LYS A 127 8.83 -12.44 -7.43
CA LYS A 127 7.99 -11.50 -8.14
C LYS A 127 7.35 -12.20 -9.34
N ILE A 128 6.06 -11.96 -9.54
CA ILE A 128 5.30 -12.54 -10.65
C ILE A 128 4.47 -11.45 -11.35
N GLN A 129 4.44 -11.46 -12.67
CA GLN A 129 3.55 -10.63 -13.47
C GLN A 129 2.24 -11.37 -13.71
N ILE A 130 1.11 -10.70 -13.55
CA ILE A 130 -0.23 -11.26 -13.72
C ILE A 130 -1.06 -10.51 -14.75
N ILE A 131 -0.71 -9.25 -15.08
CA ILE A 131 -1.28 -8.48 -16.18
C ILE A 131 -0.14 -7.83 -16.98
N GLU A 132 -0.25 -7.86 -18.28
CA GLU A 132 0.58 -7.11 -19.21
C GLU A 132 -0.34 -6.38 -20.20
N ASN A 133 -0.16 -5.04 -20.31
CA ASN A 133 -0.96 -4.20 -21.19
C ASN A 133 -2.47 -4.45 -21.07
N GLY A 134 -2.98 -4.48 -19.83
CA GLY A 134 -4.41 -4.69 -19.53
C GLY A 134 -4.93 -6.13 -19.71
N VAL A 135 -4.10 -7.05 -20.17
CA VAL A 135 -4.48 -8.44 -20.44
C VAL A 135 -3.82 -9.37 -19.44
N ALA A 136 -4.60 -10.31 -18.90
CA ALA A 136 -4.05 -11.35 -18.02
C ALA A 136 -3.04 -12.21 -18.78
N VAL A 137 -1.86 -12.43 -18.19
CA VAL A 137 -0.84 -13.33 -18.72
C VAL A 137 -1.01 -14.73 -18.14
N ASP A 138 -0.45 -15.72 -18.82
CA ASP A 138 -0.35 -17.07 -18.26
C ASP A 138 0.74 -17.09 -17.19
N TYR A 139 0.38 -17.46 -15.96
CA TYR A 139 1.28 -17.50 -14.83
C TYR A 139 1.06 -18.76 -13.98
N SER A 140 2.05 -19.13 -13.18
CA SER A 140 1.95 -20.25 -12.25
C SER A 140 1.13 -19.88 -11.02
N GLU A 141 -0.03 -20.50 -10.82
CA GLU A 141 -0.83 -20.36 -9.62
C GLU A 141 -0.07 -20.80 -8.35
N GLU A 142 0.77 -21.83 -8.46
CA GLU A 142 1.60 -22.31 -7.36
C GLU A 142 2.64 -21.24 -6.95
N GLU A 143 3.28 -20.59 -7.91
CA GLU A 143 4.23 -19.52 -7.66
C GLU A 143 3.53 -18.28 -7.08
N ALA A 144 2.37 -17.91 -7.64
CA ALA A 144 1.57 -16.81 -7.14
C ALA A 144 1.14 -17.05 -5.69
N THR A 145 0.62 -18.23 -5.35
CA THR A 145 0.24 -18.61 -4.00
C THR A 145 1.44 -18.56 -3.05
N LYS A 146 2.62 -19.04 -3.46
CA LYS A 146 3.83 -18.95 -2.67
C LYS A 146 4.23 -17.51 -2.35
N ILE A 147 4.14 -16.61 -3.35
CA ILE A 147 4.44 -15.18 -3.17
C ILE A 147 3.43 -14.54 -2.20
N LEU A 148 2.14 -14.84 -2.37
CA LEU A 148 1.05 -14.27 -1.57
C LEU A 148 0.94 -14.85 -0.16
N SER A 149 1.59 -15.98 0.13
CA SER A 149 1.60 -16.62 1.46
C SER A 149 2.62 -16.00 2.43
N GLU A 150 3.35 -14.96 2.00
CA GLU A 150 4.32 -14.29 2.83
C GLU A 150 3.67 -13.24 3.74
N ASP A 151 4.33 -12.91 4.85
CA ASP A 151 3.88 -11.95 5.86
C ASP A 151 3.87 -10.49 5.39
N ALA A 152 4.47 -10.20 4.23
CA ALA A 152 4.42 -8.92 3.55
C ALA A 152 4.34 -9.13 2.03
N VAL A 153 3.29 -8.57 1.42
CA VAL A 153 2.99 -8.70 0.00
C VAL A 153 2.83 -7.32 -0.61
N THR A 154 3.45 -7.10 -1.77
CA THR A 154 3.34 -5.88 -2.56
C THR A 154 2.63 -6.15 -3.87
N ALA A 155 1.52 -5.44 -4.13
CA ALA A 155 0.96 -5.30 -5.46
C ALA A 155 1.58 -4.08 -6.15
N ILE A 156 2.13 -4.25 -7.35
CA ILE A 156 2.73 -3.17 -8.13
C ILE A 156 1.93 -2.99 -9.41
N ALA A 157 1.32 -1.82 -9.59
CA ALA A 157 0.62 -1.46 -10.83
C ALA A 157 1.37 -0.34 -11.55
N ASP A 158 1.77 -0.61 -12.80
CA ASP A 158 2.33 0.39 -13.71
C ASP A 158 1.23 0.89 -14.64
N VAL A 159 0.90 2.18 -14.54
CA VAL A 159 -0.16 2.79 -15.36
C VAL A 159 0.36 3.46 -16.62
N LYS A 160 1.68 3.53 -16.83
CA LYS A 160 2.37 3.99 -18.05
C LYS A 160 1.92 5.36 -18.57
N MET A 161 1.65 6.30 -17.66
CA MET A 161 1.19 7.66 -17.97
C MET A 161 2.24 8.75 -17.68
N GLY A 162 3.30 8.42 -16.93
CA GLY A 162 4.34 9.37 -16.53
C GLY A 162 5.40 8.73 -15.64
N ASP A 163 6.01 9.53 -14.76
CA ASP A 163 7.12 9.10 -13.91
C ASP A 163 6.81 9.14 -12.41
N CYS A 164 5.58 9.56 -12.04
CA CYS A 164 5.21 9.67 -10.64
C CYS A 164 4.90 8.30 -10.03
N THR A 165 5.17 8.19 -8.72
CA THR A 165 4.94 6.97 -7.94
C THR A 165 4.39 7.30 -6.57
N ALA A 166 3.58 6.39 -6.03
CA ALA A 166 3.16 6.40 -4.64
C ALA A 166 3.01 4.98 -4.10
N THR A 167 3.15 4.85 -2.79
CA THR A 167 2.91 3.61 -2.08
C THR A 167 1.92 3.85 -0.95
N ALA A 168 0.96 2.95 -0.78
CA ALA A 168 0.03 2.90 0.34
C ALA A 168 0.18 1.56 1.06
N TRP A 169 -0.07 1.56 2.38
CA TRP A 169 0.06 0.39 3.23
C TRP A 169 -1.26 0.07 3.92
N GLY A 170 -1.56 -1.20 3.98
CA GLY A 170 -2.71 -1.79 4.66
C GLY A 170 -2.38 -3.20 5.14
N CYS A 171 -3.39 -3.95 5.48
CA CYS A 171 -3.29 -5.36 5.82
C CYS A 171 -4.34 -6.16 5.06
N ASP A 172 -4.28 -7.46 5.13
CA ASP A 172 -5.32 -8.37 4.66
C ASP A 172 -6.64 -8.20 5.46
N LEU A 173 -7.72 -8.80 5.00
CA LEU A 173 -9.01 -8.82 5.69
C LEU A 173 -9.37 -10.25 6.07
N THR A 174 -9.32 -10.54 7.37
CA THR A 174 -9.45 -11.88 7.92
C THR A 174 -10.80 -12.12 8.59
N TYR A 175 -11.10 -13.37 8.93
CA TYR A 175 -12.25 -13.70 9.77
C TYR A 175 -12.12 -13.12 11.19
N ASP A 176 -10.89 -13.02 11.70
CA ASP A 176 -10.64 -12.48 13.04
C ASP A 176 -10.90 -10.97 13.12
N TYR A 177 -10.70 -10.21 12.03
CA TYR A 177 -11.13 -8.82 11.94
C TYR A 177 -12.63 -8.70 12.27
N ILE A 178 -13.47 -9.50 11.60
CA ILE A 178 -14.93 -9.46 11.81
C ILE A 178 -15.28 -9.89 13.22
N LYS A 179 -14.67 -10.95 13.74
CA LYS A 179 -14.90 -11.46 15.08
C LYS A 179 -14.57 -10.42 16.15
N ILE A 180 -13.40 -9.81 16.07
CA ILE A 180 -12.92 -8.79 17.02
C ILE A 180 -13.88 -7.59 17.02
N ASN A 181 -14.21 -7.07 15.84
CA ASN A 181 -15.04 -5.87 15.72
C ASN A 181 -16.53 -6.13 16.01
N ALA A 182 -17.04 -7.34 15.79
CA ALA A 182 -18.39 -7.72 16.15
C ALA A 182 -18.59 -7.88 17.67
N ASP A 183 -17.54 -8.30 18.38
CA ASP A 183 -17.58 -8.50 19.84
C ASP A 183 -17.23 -7.21 20.60
N TYR A 184 -16.63 -6.21 19.96
CA TYR A 184 -16.30 -4.93 20.57
C TYR A 184 -17.58 -4.12 20.82
N ARG A 185 -17.87 -3.85 22.09
CA ARG A 185 -18.99 -3.02 22.52
C ARG A 185 -18.45 -1.82 23.30
N SER A 186 -18.71 -0.65 22.80
CA SER A 186 -18.41 0.63 23.46
C SER A 186 -19.45 0.96 24.54
#